data_0275b7c2607797c8094f4c65177758f3
#
_entry.id   0275b7c2607797c8094f4c65177758f3
#
_cell.length_a   1.000
_cell.length_b   1.000
_cell.length_c   1.000
_cell.angle_alpha   90.00
_cell.angle_beta   90.00
_cell.angle_gamma   90.00
#
_symmetry.space_group_name_H-M   'P 1'
#
loop_
_entity.id
_entity.type
_entity.pdbx_description
1 polymer ?
#
loop_
_entity_poly.entity_id
_entity_poly.type
_entity_poly.pdbx_seq_one_letter_code
_entity_poly.pdbx_strand_id
1 'polypeptide(L)'
;MLVVIFILPLSGALALRLMEMIYMAYPPKRPVSHIIDTEACSFVTSLMPSENWVVRDLTERDFGIDKIFERFENGFATGELMAIQVKGTDKPLEDKSEIPFSIDTKTLLYAEMFAIPFLLIRCSLADDGACYFVWLQEYIRVRLNFDNPSWRKQRSNTILIPASNRLGDTSAESRLIHISRFPKMKESWLKYYINTCDLAYQLPNYIEDDSVTLDFAMQYVMPALNSLEKANKMLGFISNHFVATKLSQAIEFGKRICDKEFESELTDSFFKFVCLCSDVRKSIDMLSLRFDVDHMRFLYESEGIAEY
;
A
#
# COMPACT_ATOMS: atom_id res chain seq x y z
N MET A 1 -41.12 -52.85 27.90
CA MET A 1 -42.33 -52.11 27.50
C MET A 1 -42.20 -51.88 25.99
N LEU A 2 -42.88 -52.77 25.18
CA LEU A 2 -42.83 -52.76 23.73
C LEU A 2 -43.80 -51.67 23.24
N VAL A 3 -43.32 -50.62 22.61
CA VAL A 3 -44.13 -49.60 21.92
C VAL A 3 -44.41 -50.15 20.52
N VAL A 4 -45.64 -50.67 20.33
CA VAL A 4 -46.15 -51.03 19.01
C VAL A 4 -46.60 -49.75 18.34
N ILE A 5 -45.85 -49.27 17.35
CA ILE A 5 -46.25 -48.17 16.47
C ILE A 5 -47.23 -48.74 15.43
N PHE A 6 -48.52 -48.45 15.55
CA PHE A 6 -49.50 -48.71 14.52
C PHE A 6 -49.24 -47.78 13.33
N ILE A 7 -48.67 -48.32 12.25
CA ILE A 7 -48.59 -47.66 10.99
C ILE A 7 -49.95 -47.88 10.30
N LEU A 8 -50.79 -46.83 10.34
CA LEU A 8 -52.02 -46.81 9.53
C LEU A 8 -51.59 -46.77 8.02
N PRO A 9 -52.22 -47.60 7.19
CA PRO A 9 -51.96 -47.51 5.73
C PRO A 9 -52.43 -46.19 5.22
N LEU A 10 -51.52 -45.28 4.91
CA LEU A 10 -51.81 -44.04 4.17
C LEU A 10 -52.44 -44.44 2.84
N SER A 11 -53.59 -43.83 2.48
CA SER A 11 -54.18 -44.03 1.15
C SER A 11 -53.14 -43.70 0.08
N GLY A 12 -53.11 -44.51 -1.00
CA GLY A 12 -52.10 -44.42 -2.03
C GLY A 12 -51.91 -43.00 -2.60
N ALA A 13 -53.01 -42.20 -2.56
CA ALA A 13 -52.98 -40.80 -3.01
C ALA A 13 -52.19 -39.89 -2.02
N LEU A 14 -52.20 -40.18 -0.71
CA LEU A 14 -51.44 -39.40 0.30
C LEU A 14 -49.96 -39.79 0.30
N ALA A 15 -49.66 -41.06 0.07
CA ALA A 15 -48.30 -41.56 -0.10
C ALA A 15 -47.64 -41.01 -1.36
N LEU A 16 -48.37 -40.95 -2.47
CA LEU A 16 -47.89 -40.32 -3.71
C LEU A 16 -47.68 -38.83 -3.55
N ARG A 17 -48.56 -38.08 -2.89
CA ARG A 17 -48.36 -36.65 -2.59
C ARG A 17 -47.17 -36.41 -1.64
N LEU A 18 -46.96 -37.27 -0.65
CA LEU A 18 -45.77 -37.19 0.23
C LEU A 18 -44.48 -37.55 -0.55
N MET A 19 -44.50 -38.52 -1.45
CA MET A 19 -43.40 -38.84 -2.34
C MET A 19 -43.15 -37.70 -3.34
N GLU A 20 -44.15 -37.09 -3.91
CA GLU A 20 -43.99 -35.91 -4.77
C GLU A 20 -43.41 -34.71 -4.00
N MET A 21 -43.79 -34.50 -2.75
CA MET A 21 -43.20 -33.46 -1.90
C MET A 21 -41.76 -33.77 -1.52
N ILE A 22 -41.37 -35.05 -1.38
CA ILE A 22 -39.97 -35.46 -1.06
C ILE A 22 -39.08 -35.37 -2.31
N TYR A 23 -39.65 -35.52 -3.51
CA TYR A 23 -38.92 -35.49 -4.80
C TYR A 23 -39.08 -34.18 -5.59
N MET A 24 -39.68 -33.12 -5.03
CA MET A 24 -39.58 -31.81 -5.66
C MET A 24 -38.11 -31.31 -5.55
N ALA A 25 -37.31 -31.67 -6.54
CA ALA A 25 -36.03 -31.03 -6.78
C ALA A 25 -36.30 -29.56 -7.12
N TYR A 26 -36.19 -28.69 -6.15
CA TYR A 26 -36.26 -27.26 -6.46
C TYR A 26 -35.03 -26.88 -7.26
N PRO A 27 -35.19 -26.00 -8.28
CA PRO A 27 -34.02 -25.47 -9.00
C PRO A 27 -33.07 -24.79 -8.02
N PRO A 28 -31.77 -24.74 -8.34
CA PRO A 28 -30.79 -24.13 -7.46
C PRO A 28 -31.20 -22.69 -7.11
N LYS A 29 -31.28 -22.37 -5.81
CA LYS A 29 -31.60 -21.03 -5.33
C LYS A 29 -30.29 -20.30 -5.06
N ARG A 30 -30.11 -19.11 -5.65
CA ARG A 30 -28.99 -18.23 -5.35
C ARG A 30 -29.08 -17.76 -3.89
N PRO A 31 -28.07 -18.00 -3.03
CA PRO A 31 -28.05 -17.49 -1.66
C PRO A 31 -28.11 -15.96 -1.63
N VAL A 32 -28.81 -15.38 -0.64
CA VAL A 32 -28.88 -13.92 -0.47
C VAL A 32 -27.51 -13.30 -0.27
N SER A 33 -26.61 -13.98 0.44
CA SER A 33 -25.21 -13.53 0.60
C SER A 33 -24.49 -13.32 -0.73
N HIS A 34 -24.71 -14.23 -1.72
CA HIS A 34 -24.10 -14.06 -3.06
C HIS A 34 -24.69 -12.88 -3.84
N ILE A 35 -25.94 -12.51 -3.56
CA ILE A 35 -26.54 -11.31 -4.14
C ILE A 35 -25.89 -10.08 -3.55
N ILE A 36 -25.83 -10.00 -2.22
CA ILE A 36 -25.21 -8.90 -1.48
C ILE A 36 -23.73 -8.72 -1.90
N ASP A 37 -22.95 -9.80 -2.02
CA ASP A 37 -21.55 -9.73 -2.44
C ASP A 37 -21.41 -9.18 -3.86
N THR A 38 -22.28 -9.60 -4.80
CA THR A 38 -22.27 -9.09 -6.17
C THR A 38 -22.64 -7.61 -6.25
N GLU A 39 -23.69 -7.19 -5.53
CA GLU A 39 -24.13 -5.79 -5.48
C GLU A 39 -23.07 -4.91 -4.80
N ALA A 40 -22.46 -5.36 -3.70
CA ALA A 40 -21.40 -4.66 -3.03
C ALA A 40 -20.18 -4.45 -3.96
N CYS A 41 -19.76 -5.48 -4.70
CA CYS A 41 -18.70 -5.40 -5.69
C CYS A 41 -19.02 -4.39 -6.81
N SER A 42 -20.27 -4.36 -7.28
CA SER A 42 -20.73 -3.41 -8.30
C SER A 42 -20.78 -1.98 -7.76
N PHE A 43 -21.24 -1.81 -6.53
CA PHE A 43 -21.31 -0.50 -5.87
C PHE A 43 -19.92 0.06 -5.61
N VAL A 44 -18.97 -0.74 -5.09
CA VAL A 44 -17.56 -0.34 -4.94
C VAL A 44 -16.98 0.14 -6.28
N THR A 45 -17.27 -0.57 -7.39
CA THR A 45 -16.78 -0.17 -8.71
C THR A 45 -17.35 1.19 -9.13
N SER A 46 -18.62 1.47 -8.84
CA SER A 46 -19.27 2.73 -9.21
C SER A 46 -18.74 3.95 -8.45
N LEU A 47 -18.13 3.74 -7.28
CA LEU A 47 -17.52 4.80 -6.46
C LEU A 47 -16.10 5.18 -6.89
N MET A 48 -15.48 4.38 -7.77
CA MET A 48 -14.10 4.63 -8.21
C MET A 48 -14.09 5.58 -9.41
N PRO A 49 -13.41 6.76 -9.31
CA PRO A 49 -13.29 7.68 -10.43
C PRO A 49 -12.56 7.03 -11.62
N SER A 50 -13.26 6.91 -12.75
CA SER A 50 -12.75 6.23 -13.97
C SER A 50 -11.56 6.96 -14.62
N GLU A 51 -11.35 8.22 -14.30
CA GLU A 51 -10.20 9.01 -14.76
C GLU A 51 -8.88 8.51 -14.15
N ASN A 52 -8.95 8.06 -12.88
CA ASN A 52 -7.77 7.69 -12.09
C ASN A 52 -7.64 6.17 -11.88
N TRP A 53 -8.72 5.41 -12.07
CA TRP A 53 -8.76 4.01 -11.70
C TRP A 53 -9.39 3.12 -12.77
N VAL A 54 -8.72 2.00 -13.04
CA VAL A 54 -9.30 0.86 -13.75
C VAL A 54 -9.55 -0.24 -12.72
N VAL A 55 -10.81 -0.63 -12.59
CA VAL A 55 -11.24 -1.72 -11.71
C VAL A 55 -11.32 -3.00 -12.52
N ARG A 56 -10.55 -4.01 -12.16
CA ARG A 56 -10.53 -5.32 -12.83
C ARG A 56 -11.20 -6.35 -11.94
N ASP A 57 -12.16 -7.08 -12.49
CA ASP A 57 -12.75 -8.24 -11.84
C ASP A 57 -11.84 -9.46 -12.02
N LEU A 58 -11.69 -10.25 -10.98
CA LEU A 58 -11.02 -11.53 -11.07
C LEU A 58 -12.09 -12.60 -11.40
N THR A 59 -11.85 -13.37 -12.45
CA THR A 59 -12.82 -14.33 -13.00
C THR A 59 -12.77 -15.69 -12.34
N GLU A 60 -11.66 -16.01 -11.64
CA GLU A 60 -11.51 -17.28 -10.94
C GLU A 60 -11.81 -17.12 -9.44
N ARG A 61 -12.11 -18.25 -8.78
CA ARG A 61 -12.33 -18.27 -7.33
C ARG A 61 -11.01 -18.06 -6.60
N ASP A 62 -10.70 -16.79 -6.38
CA ASP A 62 -9.53 -16.42 -5.60
C ASP A 62 -9.76 -16.57 -4.10
N PHE A 63 -8.68 -16.84 -3.39
CA PHE A 63 -8.67 -17.04 -1.94
C PHE A 63 -8.99 -15.76 -1.14
N GLY A 64 -9.80 -14.86 -1.68
CA GLY A 64 -10.29 -13.67 -1.00
C GLY A 64 -9.94 -12.35 -1.67
N ILE A 65 -9.45 -12.35 -2.92
CA ILE A 65 -9.36 -11.15 -3.74
C ILE A 65 -10.55 -11.11 -4.67
N ASP A 66 -11.32 -10.03 -4.62
CA ASP A 66 -12.51 -9.84 -5.46
C ASP A 66 -12.19 -8.96 -6.67
N LYS A 67 -11.26 -7.99 -6.50
CA LYS A 67 -10.90 -7.01 -7.54
C LYS A 67 -9.43 -6.62 -7.45
N ILE A 68 -8.93 -6.09 -8.59
CA ILE A 68 -7.66 -5.36 -8.64
C ILE A 68 -7.98 -3.92 -9.05
N PHE A 69 -7.49 -2.95 -8.27
CA PHE A 69 -7.50 -1.55 -8.68
C PHE A 69 -6.15 -1.21 -9.31
N GLU A 70 -6.17 -0.70 -10.52
CA GLU A 70 -5.01 -0.21 -11.25
C GLU A 70 -5.11 1.30 -11.43
N ARG A 71 -4.06 2.03 -11.01
CA ARG A 71 -4.03 3.48 -11.09
C ARG A 71 -3.56 3.97 -12.46
N PHE A 72 -4.25 5.00 -12.94
CA PHE A 72 -3.88 5.80 -14.10
C PHE A 72 -3.62 7.24 -13.68
N GLU A 73 -2.75 7.93 -14.41
CA GLU A 73 -2.43 9.33 -14.19
C GLU A 73 -2.30 10.03 -15.54
N ASN A 74 -3.09 11.09 -15.76
CA ASN A 74 -3.15 11.81 -17.04
C ASN A 74 -3.38 10.88 -18.26
N GLY A 75 -4.19 9.83 -18.08
CA GLY A 75 -4.50 8.83 -19.09
C GLY A 75 -3.44 7.73 -19.30
N PHE A 76 -2.35 7.75 -18.54
CA PHE A 76 -1.28 6.75 -18.64
C PHE A 76 -1.33 5.75 -17.47
N ALA A 77 -1.09 4.47 -17.79
CA ALA A 77 -0.95 3.43 -16.78
C ALA A 77 0.30 3.70 -15.92
N THR A 78 0.13 3.68 -14.59
CA THR A 78 1.24 3.87 -13.64
C THR A 78 1.89 2.54 -13.25
N GLY A 79 1.20 1.41 -13.44
CA GLY A 79 1.59 0.09 -12.92
C GLY A 79 1.47 0.01 -11.38
N GLU A 80 0.72 0.91 -10.76
CA GLU A 80 0.40 0.90 -9.34
C GLU A 80 -0.89 0.10 -9.15
N LEU A 81 -0.79 -1.00 -8.41
CA LEU A 81 -1.87 -1.98 -8.24
C LEU A 81 -2.20 -2.15 -6.76
N MET A 82 -3.46 -2.43 -6.48
CA MET A 82 -3.94 -2.85 -5.15
C MET A 82 -4.86 -4.07 -5.29
N ALA A 83 -4.68 -5.06 -4.41
CA ALA A 83 -5.59 -6.18 -4.26
C ALA A 83 -6.74 -5.80 -3.33
N ILE A 84 -7.97 -6.09 -3.73
CA ILE A 84 -9.17 -5.64 -3.04
C ILE A 84 -10.03 -6.84 -2.65
N GLN A 85 -10.37 -6.92 -1.35
CA GLN A 85 -11.43 -7.78 -0.85
C GLN A 85 -12.65 -6.96 -0.47
N VAL A 86 -13.83 -7.31 -0.97
CA VAL A 86 -15.10 -6.64 -0.66
C VAL A 86 -15.92 -7.50 0.30
N LYS A 87 -16.46 -6.89 1.35
CA LYS A 87 -17.39 -7.53 2.30
C LYS A 87 -18.68 -6.73 2.37
N GLY A 88 -19.71 -7.24 1.70
CA GLY A 88 -21.05 -6.64 1.65
C GLY A 88 -21.87 -6.86 2.92
N THR A 89 -22.87 -6.00 3.14
CA THR A 89 -23.97 -6.16 4.09
C THR A 89 -25.18 -5.38 3.63
N ASP A 90 -26.35 -5.87 3.96
CA ASP A 90 -27.65 -5.21 3.80
C ASP A 90 -28.05 -4.37 5.02
N LYS A 91 -27.17 -4.30 6.04
CA LYS A 91 -27.42 -3.53 7.27
C LYS A 91 -26.66 -2.22 7.24
N PRO A 92 -27.21 -1.16 7.85
CA PRO A 92 -26.47 0.09 8.00
C PRO A 92 -25.23 -0.15 8.85
N LEU A 93 -24.16 0.57 8.53
CA LEU A 93 -22.95 0.57 9.35
C LEU A 93 -23.14 1.57 10.49
N GLU A 94 -22.51 1.28 11.63
CA GLU A 94 -22.57 2.15 12.79
C GLU A 94 -21.96 3.52 12.48
N ASP A 95 -22.63 4.60 12.88
CA ASP A 95 -22.10 5.97 12.79
C ASP A 95 -21.10 6.20 13.94
N LYS A 96 -19.90 5.70 13.75
CA LYS A 96 -18.77 5.81 14.68
C LYS A 96 -17.52 6.23 13.92
N SER A 97 -16.56 6.79 14.62
CA SER A 97 -15.24 7.11 14.04
C SER A 97 -14.49 5.89 13.51
N GLU A 98 -14.77 4.72 14.07
CA GLU A 98 -14.21 3.43 13.67
C GLU A 98 -15.32 2.37 13.58
N ILE A 99 -15.34 1.63 12.48
CA ILE A 99 -16.35 0.60 12.19
C ILE A 99 -15.75 -0.76 12.52
N PRO A 100 -16.27 -1.47 13.54
CA PRO A 100 -15.77 -2.79 13.92
C PRO A 100 -16.16 -3.83 12.87
N PHE A 101 -15.20 -4.67 12.49
CA PHE A 101 -15.42 -5.76 11.57
C PHE A 101 -14.67 -7.02 12.01
N SER A 102 -15.36 -8.16 12.11
CA SER A 102 -14.72 -9.45 12.40
C SER A 102 -14.18 -10.08 11.13
N ILE A 103 -12.89 -10.36 11.10
CA ILE A 103 -12.18 -10.95 9.97
C ILE A 103 -11.47 -12.25 10.39
N ASP A 104 -11.47 -13.25 9.53
CA ASP A 104 -10.72 -14.49 9.76
C ASP A 104 -9.22 -14.23 9.78
N THR A 105 -8.52 -14.83 10.75
CA THR A 105 -7.05 -14.73 10.85
C THR A 105 -6.34 -15.17 9.58
N LYS A 106 -6.86 -16.20 8.90
CA LYS A 106 -6.31 -16.66 7.61
C LYS A 106 -6.30 -15.56 6.54
N THR A 107 -7.30 -14.67 6.53
CA THR A 107 -7.36 -13.53 5.58
C THR A 107 -6.29 -12.49 5.91
N LEU A 108 -6.06 -12.21 7.18
CA LEU A 108 -4.98 -11.30 7.61
C LEU A 108 -3.59 -11.86 7.24
N LEU A 109 -3.36 -13.14 7.51
CA LEU A 109 -2.12 -13.82 7.13
C LEU A 109 -1.93 -13.82 5.61
N TYR A 110 -3.01 -14.03 4.85
CA TYR A 110 -2.96 -13.99 3.39
C TYR A 110 -2.61 -12.58 2.88
N ALA A 111 -3.21 -11.55 3.45
CA ALA A 111 -2.89 -10.16 3.11
C ALA A 111 -1.40 -9.82 3.34
N GLU A 112 -0.78 -10.32 4.42
CA GLU A 112 0.66 -10.11 4.69
C GLU A 112 1.59 -10.71 3.61
N MET A 113 1.12 -11.68 2.81
CA MET A 113 1.94 -12.32 1.76
C MET A 113 2.09 -11.47 0.49
N PHE A 114 1.27 -10.43 0.31
CA PHE A 114 1.28 -9.63 -0.90
C PHE A 114 2.34 -8.54 -0.86
N ALA A 115 3.05 -8.36 -1.98
CA ALA A 115 3.95 -7.24 -2.19
C ALA A 115 3.22 -5.94 -2.55
N ILE A 116 2.00 -6.06 -3.14
CA ILE A 116 1.12 -4.92 -3.41
C ILE A 116 0.19 -4.69 -2.22
N PRO A 117 -0.33 -3.46 -2.02
CA PRO A 117 -1.30 -3.20 -0.97
C PRO A 117 -2.54 -4.09 -1.08
N PHE A 118 -2.98 -4.64 0.04
CA PHE A 118 -4.19 -5.43 0.16
C PHE A 118 -5.22 -4.67 0.99
N LEU A 119 -6.30 -4.24 0.35
CA LEU A 119 -7.37 -3.49 0.98
C LEU A 119 -8.57 -4.39 1.25
N LEU A 120 -9.12 -4.26 2.46
CA LEU A 120 -10.47 -4.73 2.76
C LEU A 120 -11.44 -3.55 2.62
N ILE A 121 -12.50 -3.73 1.85
CA ILE A 121 -13.58 -2.76 1.73
C ILE A 121 -14.84 -3.33 2.38
N ARG A 122 -15.32 -2.67 3.42
CA ARG A 122 -16.62 -2.95 4.05
C ARG A 122 -17.69 -2.09 3.39
N CYS A 123 -18.65 -2.74 2.73
CA CYS A 123 -19.69 -2.10 1.96
C CYS A 123 -21.06 -2.36 2.58
N SER A 124 -21.82 -1.31 2.91
CA SER A 124 -23.23 -1.36 3.24
C SER A 124 -24.06 -1.02 2.00
N LEU A 125 -25.09 -1.80 1.74
CA LEU A 125 -26.09 -1.56 0.70
C LEU A 125 -27.38 -0.95 1.30
N ALA A 126 -27.42 -0.71 2.64
CA ALA A 126 -28.54 -0.06 3.31
C ALA A 126 -28.56 1.44 2.99
N ASP A 127 -29.76 2.01 2.97
CA ASP A 127 -30.01 3.42 2.71
C ASP A 127 -29.35 3.88 1.38
N ASP A 128 -28.56 4.96 1.42
CA ASP A 128 -27.84 5.46 0.22
C ASP A 128 -26.54 4.69 -0.07
N GLY A 129 -26.21 3.67 0.74
CA GLY A 129 -25.00 2.90 0.65
C GLY A 129 -23.76 3.64 1.17
N ALA A 130 -22.81 2.88 1.70
CA ALA A 130 -21.51 3.43 2.14
C ALA A 130 -20.44 2.34 2.10
N CYS A 131 -19.24 2.70 1.62
CA CYS A 131 -18.09 1.81 1.58
C CYS A 131 -16.91 2.44 2.30
N TYR A 132 -16.25 1.66 3.15
CA TYR A 132 -15.09 2.09 3.91
C TYR A 132 -13.97 1.08 3.73
N PHE A 133 -12.73 1.55 3.60
CA PHE A 133 -11.58 0.69 3.38
C PHE A 133 -10.59 0.71 4.54
N VAL A 134 -9.80 -0.35 4.62
CA VAL A 134 -8.62 -0.45 5.47
C VAL A 134 -7.50 -1.14 4.72
N TRP A 135 -6.28 -0.61 4.82
CA TRP A 135 -5.08 -1.24 4.30
C TRP A 135 -4.58 -2.28 5.29
N LEU A 136 -4.82 -3.57 5.02
CA LEU A 136 -4.64 -4.63 6.00
C LEU A 136 -3.18 -4.79 6.46
N GLN A 137 -2.20 -4.76 5.55
CA GLN A 137 -0.80 -4.92 5.94
C GLN A 137 -0.36 -3.82 6.92
N GLU A 138 -0.76 -2.57 6.63
CA GLU A 138 -0.41 -1.44 7.47
C GLU A 138 -1.16 -1.49 8.80
N TYR A 139 -2.45 -1.82 8.79
CA TYR A 139 -3.22 -2.04 10.02
C TYR A 139 -2.58 -3.10 10.92
N ILE A 140 -2.15 -4.23 10.35
CA ILE A 140 -1.45 -5.29 11.09
C ILE A 140 -0.16 -4.74 11.71
N ARG A 141 0.62 -4.01 10.93
CA ARG A 141 1.93 -3.48 11.32
C ARG A 141 1.83 -2.46 12.45
N VAL A 142 0.94 -1.46 12.32
CA VAL A 142 0.92 -0.29 13.23
C VAL A 142 -0.06 -0.42 14.38
N ARG A 143 -1.05 -1.31 14.26
CA ARG A 143 -2.09 -1.45 15.28
C ARG A 143 -2.25 -2.87 15.79
N LEU A 144 -2.63 -3.82 14.96
CA LEU A 144 -3.03 -5.15 15.41
C LEU A 144 -1.91 -5.88 16.18
N ASN A 145 -0.65 -5.73 15.75
CA ASN A 145 0.50 -6.31 16.45
C ASN A 145 0.70 -5.73 17.85
N PHE A 146 0.27 -4.50 18.11
CA PHE A 146 0.36 -3.84 19.42
C PHE A 146 -0.88 -4.10 20.28
N ASP A 147 -2.07 -3.93 19.72
CA ASP A 147 -3.33 -4.08 20.45
C ASP A 147 -3.60 -5.53 20.82
N ASN A 148 -3.21 -6.48 19.97
CA ASN A 148 -3.41 -7.91 20.17
C ASN A 148 -2.21 -8.74 19.68
N PRO A 149 -1.07 -8.77 20.41
CA PRO A 149 0.14 -9.48 19.97
C PRO A 149 -0.07 -10.98 19.69
N SER A 150 -1.13 -11.57 20.23
CA SER A 150 -1.49 -12.97 20.04
C SER A 150 -2.52 -13.22 18.93
N TRP A 151 -2.82 -12.21 18.10
CA TRP A 151 -3.87 -12.29 17.08
C TRP A 151 -3.71 -13.49 16.11
N ARG A 152 -2.48 -13.89 15.80
CA ARG A 152 -2.18 -15.04 14.93
C ARG A 152 -2.64 -16.39 15.49
N LYS A 153 -2.89 -16.47 16.81
CA LYS A 153 -3.36 -17.69 17.48
C LYS A 153 -4.90 -17.77 17.56
N GLN A 154 -5.59 -16.72 17.18
CA GLN A 154 -7.05 -16.65 17.22
C GLN A 154 -7.62 -17.14 15.88
N ARG A 155 -8.87 -17.61 15.88
CA ARG A 155 -9.58 -17.98 14.66
C ARG A 155 -9.99 -16.76 13.85
N SER A 156 -10.42 -15.70 14.52
CA SER A 156 -10.82 -14.43 13.95
C SER A 156 -10.40 -13.26 14.82
N ASN A 157 -10.29 -12.09 14.26
CA ASN A 157 -9.94 -10.87 14.95
C ASN A 157 -10.95 -9.77 14.59
N THR A 158 -11.22 -8.87 15.53
CA THR A 158 -11.96 -7.66 15.24
C THR A 158 -10.97 -6.58 14.82
N ILE A 159 -11.15 -6.07 13.61
CA ILE A 159 -10.44 -4.89 13.11
C ILE A 159 -11.36 -3.69 13.18
N LEU A 160 -10.78 -2.50 13.23
CA LEU A 160 -11.48 -1.23 13.29
C LEU A 160 -11.20 -0.45 12.00
N ILE A 161 -12.23 -0.30 11.17
CA ILE A 161 -12.11 0.39 9.88
C ILE A 161 -12.39 1.86 10.10
N PRO A 162 -11.49 2.80 9.74
CA PRO A 162 -11.72 4.22 9.94
C PRO A 162 -12.89 4.74 9.11
N ALA A 163 -13.82 5.45 9.73
CA ALA A 163 -14.94 6.08 9.03
C ALA A 163 -14.49 7.18 8.06
N SER A 164 -13.32 7.76 8.31
CA SER A 164 -12.69 8.72 7.41
C SER A 164 -12.19 8.10 6.09
N ASN A 165 -12.08 6.76 6.00
CA ASN A 165 -11.72 6.04 4.79
C ASN A 165 -12.97 5.72 3.93
N ARG A 166 -13.90 6.68 3.80
CA ARG A 166 -15.11 6.50 3.01
C ARG A 166 -14.79 6.65 1.52
N LEU A 167 -15.08 5.63 0.72
CA LEU A 167 -14.95 5.70 -0.74
C LEU A 167 -15.90 6.77 -1.30
N GLY A 168 -15.40 7.52 -2.29
CA GLY A 168 -16.10 8.66 -2.88
C GLY A 168 -15.73 10.00 -2.26
N ASP A 169 -15.08 10.04 -1.08
CA ASP A 169 -14.58 11.26 -0.49
C ASP A 169 -13.20 11.61 -1.08
N THR A 170 -12.95 12.88 -1.35
CA THR A 170 -11.69 13.36 -1.94
C THR A 170 -10.46 13.02 -1.08
N SER A 171 -10.60 13.11 0.25
CA SER A 171 -9.53 12.75 1.18
C SER A 171 -9.21 11.26 1.14
N ALA A 172 -10.22 10.43 1.01
CA ALA A 172 -10.08 8.97 0.88
C ALA A 172 -9.43 8.60 -0.47
N GLU A 173 -9.78 9.29 -1.56
CA GLU A 173 -9.13 9.09 -2.86
C GLU A 173 -7.64 9.42 -2.81
N SER A 174 -7.27 10.56 -2.22
CA SER A 174 -5.87 10.94 -2.04
C SER A 174 -5.07 9.89 -1.29
N ARG A 175 -5.71 9.22 -0.31
CA ARG A 175 -5.11 8.10 0.42
C ARG A 175 -4.96 6.85 -0.42
N LEU A 176 -5.97 6.47 -1.20
CA LEU A 176 -5.86 5.34 -2.12
C LEU A 176 -4.71 5.54 -3.12
N ILE A 177 -4.54 6.75 -3.63
CA ILE A 177 -3.41 7.12 -4.50
C ILE A 177 -2.09 6.93 -3.75
N HIS A 178 -1.97 7.41 -2.51
CA HIS A 178 -0.76 7.22 -1.71
C HIS A 178 -0.48 5.73 -1.44
N ILE A 179 -1.49 4.97 -1.02
CA ILE A 179 -1.37 3.54 -0.75
C ILE A 179 -0.90 2.78 -2.01
N SER A 180 -1.50 3.07 -3.17
CA SER A 180 -1.12 2.40 -4.43
C SER A 180 0.33 2.68 -4.84
N ARG A 181 0.83 3.89 -4.56
CA ARG A 181 2.21 4.34 -4.84
C ARG A 181 3.25 3.76 -3.88
N PHE A 182 2.84 3.38 -2.68
CA PHE A 182 3.74 3.01 -1.60
C PHE A 182 4.81 1.97 -1.98
N PRO A 183 4.50 0.85 -2.68
CA PRO A 183 5.52 -0.12 -3.07
C PRO A 183 6.61 0.47 -3.97
N LYS A 184 6.24 1.31 -4.95
CA LYS A 184 7.19 1.99 -5.84
C LYS A 184 8.01 3.05 -5.11
N MET A 185 7.38 3.78 -4.21
CA MET A 185 8.04 4.76 -3.36
C MET A 185 9.09 4.07 -2.49
N LYS A 186 8.75 2.94 -1.86
CA LYS A 186 9.68 2.14 -1.06
C LYS A 186 10.84 1.58 -1.90
N GLU A 187 10.57 1.10 -3.12
CA GLU A 187 11.60 0.63 -4.04
C GLU A 187 12.54 1.77 -4.46
N SER A 188 11.98 2.92 -4.83
CA SER A 188 12.74 4.11 -5.22
C SER A 188 13.61 4.60 -4.06
N TRP A 189 13.09 4.58 -2.86
CA TRP A 189 13.81 4.90 -1.64
C TRP A 189 15.00 3.97 -1.41
N LEU A 190 14.80 2.67 -1.54
CA LEU A 190 15.88 1.69 -1.39
C LEU A 190 16.98 1.91 -2.43
N LYS A 191 16.60 2.16 -3.69
CA LYS A 191 17.56 2.48 -4.77
C LYS A 191 18.32 3.77 -4.49
N TYR A 192 17.63 4.79 -3.99
CA TYR A 192 18.27 6.02 -3.54
C TYR A 192 19.28 5.76 -2.43
N TYR A 193 18.88 5.01 -1.40
CA TYR A 193 19.75 4.63 -0.29
C TYR A 193 21.01 3.89 -0.77
N ILE A 194 20.86 2.87 -1.61
CA ILE A 194 22.00 2.10 -2.15
C ILE A 194 22.95 3.01 -2.92
N ASN A 195 22.45 3.84 -3.86
CA ASN A 195 23.31 4.72 -4.68
C ASN A 195 24.08 5.75 -3.84
N THR A 196 23.52 6.15 -2.71
CA THR A 196 24.16 7.14 -1.83
C THR A 196 25.07 6.51 -0.78
N CYS A 197 24.83 5.26 -0.37
CA CYS A 197 25.79 4.49 0.42
C CYS A 197 27.11 4.28 -0.32
N ASP A 198 27.09 4.12 -1.64
CA ASP A 198 28.29 3.96 -2.47
C ASP A 198 29.21 5.18 -2.43
N LEU A 199 28.69 6.38 -2.14
CA LEU A 199 29.53 7.58 -1.97
C LEU A 199 30.61 7.42 -0.92
N ALA A 200 30.37 6.59 0.12
CA ALA A 200 31.35 6.30 1.14
C ALA A 200 32.59 5.58 0.62
N TYR A 201 32.41 4.78 -0.43
CA TYR A 201 33.46 3.97 -1.03
C TYR A 201 34.11 4.67 -2.23
N GLN A 202 33.45 5.67 -2.78
CA GLN A 202 33.92 6.40 -3.97
C GLN A 202 34.76 7.61 -3.62
N LEU A 203 34.69 8.08 -2.39
CA LEU A 203 35.46 9.24 -1.92
C LEU A 203 36.66 8.79 -1.07
N PRO A 204 37.81 9.47 -1.19
CA PRO A 204 39.00 9.13 -0.41
C PRO A 204 38.71 9.36 1.08
N ASN A 205 39.10 8.39 1.91
CA ASN A 205 38.99 8.51 3.37
C ASN A 205 40.07 9.44 3.96
N TYR A 206 41.16 9.60 3.24
CA TYR A 206 42.31 10.40 3.65
C TYR A 206 43.03 10.93 2.42
N ILE A 207 43.47 12.18 2.47
CA ILE A 207 44.31 12.83 1.46
C ILE A 207 45.58 13.22 2.15
N GLU A 208 46.69 12.56 1.76
CA GLU A 208 48.02 12.76 2.41
C GLU A 208 48.69 14.05 1.98
N ASP A 209 48.30 14.66 0.86
CA ASP A 209 48.96 15.82 0.26
C ASP A 209 48.00 17.02 0.23
N ASP A 210 48.53 18.20 0.54
CA ASP A 210 47.78 19.47 0.54
C ASP A 210 47.38 19.93 -0.89
N SER A 211 47.87 19.24 -1.92
CA SER A 211 47.57 19.58 -3.31
C SER A 211 46.78 18.49 -4.04
N VAL A 212 45.51 18.80 -4.41
CA VAL A 212 44.67 17.95 -5.26
C VAL A 212 44.95 18.30 -6.71
N THR A 213 45.42 17.32 -7.51
CA THR A 213 45.52 17.46 -8.94
C THR A 213 44.18 17.24 -9.62
N LEU A 214 44.01 17.78 -10.86
CA LEU A 214 42.74 17.60 -11.58
C LEU A 214 42.48 16.11 -11.86
N ASP A 215 43.50 15.34 -12.24
CA ASP A 215 43.34 13.90 -12.50
C ASP A 215 42.89 13.14 -11.24
N PHE A 216 43.50 13.48 -10.09
CA PHE A 216 43.06 12.93 -8.80
C PHE A 216 41.61 13.31 -8.49
N ALA A 217 41.23 14.59 -8.62
CA ALA A 217 39.86 15.03 -8.37
C ALA A 217 38.87 14.31 -9.27
N MET A 218 39.16 14.20 -10.57
CA MET A 218 38.29 13.54 -11.56
C MET A 218 38.10 12.05 -11.28
N GLN A 219 39.12 11.36 -10.78
CA GLN A 219 39.04 9.93 -10.39
C GLN A 219 37.93 9.68 -9.37
N TYR A 220 37.70 10.61 -8.45
CA TYR A 220 36.70 10.48 -7.37
C TYR A 220 35.38 11.21 -7.68
N VAL A 221 35.45 12.40 -8.29
CA VAL A 221 34.27 13.23 -8.56
C VAL A 221 33.35 12.57 -9.59
N MET A 222 33.88 11.99 -10.66
CA MET A 222 33.06 11.39 -11.73
C MET A 222 32.20 10.21 -11.26
N PRO A 223 32.74 9.19 -10.55
CA PRO A 223 31.93 8.12 -10.00
C PRO A 223 30.90 8.61 -8.98
N ALA A 224 31.30 9.53 -8.08
CA ALA A 224 30.42 10.11 -7.08
C ALA A 224 29.27 10.90 -7.76
N LEU A 225 29.58 11.73 -8.76
CA LEU A 225 28.57 12.48 -9.52
C LEU A 225 27.57 11.55 -10.20
N ASN A 226 28.03 10.45 -10.81
CA ASN A 226 27.16 9.45 -11.42
C ASN A 226 26.19 8.82 -10.39
N SER A 227 26.68 8.52 -9.18
CA SER A 227 25.87 8.00 -8.09
C SER A 227 24.84 9.02 -7.58
N LEU A 228 25.25 10.30 -7.45
CA LEU A 228 24.36 11.40 -7.08
C LEU A 228 23.26 11.62 -8.14
N GLU A 229 23.59 11.59 -9.43
CA GLU A 229 22.62 11.74 -10.50
C GLU A 229 21.63 10.57 -10.57
N LYS A 230 22.08 9.33 -10.34
CA LYS A 230 21.20 8.16 -10.20
C LYS A 230 20.27 8.32 -9.01
N ALA A 231 20.79 8.75 -7.86
CA ALA A 231 20.01 9.02 -6.66
C ALA A 231 18.95 10.11 -6.93
N ASN A 232 19.30 11.17 -7.64
CA ASN A 232 18.38 12.25 -7.98
C ASN A 232 17.18 11.78 -8.81
N LYS A 233 17.41 10.86 -9.76
CA LYS A 233 16.32 10.26 -10.53
C LYS A 233 15.32 9.48 -9.67
N MET A 234 15.77 8.95 -8.52
CA MET A 234 14.92 8.19 -7.61
C MET A 234 14.10 9.09 -6.67
N LEU A 235 14.48 10.37 -6.52
CA LEU A 235 13.74 11.32 -5.67
C LEU A 235 12.39 11.77 -6.23
N GLY A 236 12.09 11.51 -7.50
CA GLY A 236 10.83 11.92 -8.13
C GLY A 236 9.55 11.45 -7.41
N PHE A 237 9.68 10.48 -6.49
CA PHE A 237 8.60 9.95 -5.67
C PHE A 237 8.67 10.38 -4.19
N ILE A 238 9.74 11.08 -3.79
CA ILE A 238 10.01 11.43 -2.39
C ILE A 238 9.96 12.95 -2.25
N SER A 239 8.88 13.46 -1.68
CA SER A 239 8.67 14.90 -1.45
C SER A 239 9.46 15.39 -0.24
N ASN A 240 10.79 15.28 -0.26
CA ASN A 240 11.62 15.82 0.82
C ASN A 240 12.52 16.93 0.28
N HIS A 241 12.10 18.19 0.47
CA HIS A 241 12.82 19.38 -0.01
C HIS A 241 14.24 19.48 0.54
N PHE A 242 14.48 19.04 1.77
CA PHE A 242 15.81 19.14 2.37
C PHE A 242 16.83 18.24 1.68
N VAL A 243 16.45 16.98 1.43
CA VAL A 243 17.31 16.02 0.71
C VAL A 243 17.52 16.45 -0.73
N ALA A 244 16.45 16.86 -1.41
CA ALA A 244 16.52 17.32 -2.78
C ALA A 244 17.47 18.52 -2.92
N THR A 245 17.43 19.46 -1.99
CA THR A 245 18.33 20.64 -1.98
C THR A 245 19.79 20.22 -1.80
N LYS A 246 20.11 19.38 -0.82
CA LYS A 246 21.46 18.90 -0.57
C LYS A 246 22.04 18.14 -1.75
N LEU A 247 21.22 17.25 -2.32
CA LEU A 247 21.60 16.46 -3.49
C LEU A 247 21.85 17.33 -4.72
N SER A 248 20.96 18.31 -5.01
CA SER A 248 21.13 19.24 -6.11
C SER A 248 22.40 20.08 -5.96
N GLN A 249 22.70 20.56 -4.75
CA GLN A 249 23.93 21.30 -4.46
C GLN A 249 25.18 20.44 -4.74
N ALA A 250 25.19 19.18 -4.28
CA ALA A 250 26.32 18.28 -4.52
C ALA A 250 26.50 17.99 -6.02
N ILE A 251 25.42 17.76 -6.76
CA ILE A 251 25.47 17.52 -8.22
C ILE A 251 25.99 18.74 -8.97
N GLU A 252 25.44 19.92 -8.68
CA GLU A 252 25.84 21.17 -9.31
C GLU A 252 27.33 21.44 -9.07
N PHE A 253 27.77 21.30 -7.82
CA PHE A 253 29.16 21.55 -7.46
C PHE A 253 30.12 20.55 -8.11
N GLY A 254 29.75 19.26 -8.14
CA GLY A 254 30.53 18.24 -8.83
C GLY A 254 30.68 18.50 -10.33
N LYS A 255 29.61 18.95 -11.01
CA LYS A 255 29.65 19.35 -12.43
C LYS A 255 30.64 20.50 -12.67
N ARG A 256 30.60 21.53 -11.84
CA ARG A 256 31.50 22.67 -11.95
C ARG A 256 32.98 22.28 -11.79
N ILE A 257 33.30 21.28 -10.94
CA ILE A 257 34.65 20.71 -10.85
C ILE A 257 35.00 20.00 -12.17
N CYS A 258 34.09 19.21 -12.75
CA CYS A 258 34.30 18.53 -14.02
C CYS A 258 34.48 19.52 -15.21
N ASP A 259 33.80 20.67 -15.15
CA ASP A 259 33.88 21.74 -16.14
C ASP A 259 35.12 22.65 -15.92
N LYS A 260 36.01 22.29 -14.98
CA LYS A 260 37.27 23.02 -14.68
C LYS A 260 37.09 24.46 -14.21
N GLU A 261 35.93 24.80 -13.61
CA GLU A 261 35.66 26.16 -13.15
C GLU A 261 36.55 26.59 -11.96
N PHE A 262 37.24 25.64 -11.29
CA PHE A 262 37.98 25.84 -10.06
C PHE A 262 39.46 25.52 -10.16
N GLU A 263 40.09 25.70 -11.36
CA GLU A 263 41.52 25.34 -11.55
C GLU A 263 42.47 25.99 -10.51
N SER A 264 42.20 27.23 -10.09
CA SER A 264 43.02 27.94 -9.09
C SER A 264 42.72 27.59 -7.65
N GLU A 265 41.56 26.94 -7.36
CA GLU A 265 41.05 26.60 -6.02
C GLU A 265 40.61 25.14 -5.96
N LEU A 266 41.25 24.28 -6.76
CA LEU A 266 40.78 22.91 -6.96
C LEU A 266 40.77 22.10 -5.65
N THR A 267 41.78 22.26 -4.83
CA THR A 267 41.92 21.56 -3.52
C THR A 267 40.73 21.89 -2.63
N ASP A 268 40.46 23.17 -2.39
CA ASP A 268 39.36 23.61 -1.53
C ASP A 268 37.98 23.19 -2.12
N SER A 269 37.85 23.28 -3.43
CA SER A 269 36.64 22.88 -4.13
C SER A 269 36.38 21.38 -4.04
N PHE A 270 37.44 20.57 -4.16
CA PHE A 270 37.33 19.12 -3.96
C PHE A 270 36.90 18.75 -2.53
N PHE A 271 37.51 19.35 -1.52
CA PHE A 271 37.10 19.14 -0.12
C PHE A 271 35.67 19.57 0.15
N LYS A 272 35.25 20.69 -0.43
CA LYS A 272 33.85 21.13 -0.34
C LYS A 272 32.89 20.13 -0.98
N PHE A 273 33.25 19.56 -2.12
CA PHE A 273 32.47 18.50 -2.76
C PHE A 273 32.36 17.25 -1.87
N VAL A 274 33.46 16.82 -1.27
CA VAL A 274 33.48 15.70 -0.32
C VAL A 274 32.57 15.96 0.88
N CYS A 275 32.58 17.18 1.43
CA CYS A 275 31.68 17.59 2.51
C CYS A 275 30.20 17.54 2.07
N LEU A 276 29.88 18.03 0.88
CA LEU A 276 28.52 17.97 0.35
C LEU A 276 28.04 16.51 0.15
N CYS A 277 28.89 15.64 -0.35
CA CYS A 277 28.60 14.20 -0.47
C CYS A 277 28.38 13.56 0.92
N SER A 278 29.20 13.91 1.90
CA SER A 278 29.03 13.46 3.28
C SER A 278 27.69 13.94 3.88
N ASP A 279 27.29 15.18 3.61
CA ASP A 279 26.02 15.72 4.06
C ASP A 279 24.82 15.02 3.40
N VAL A 280 24.91 14.73 2.10
CA VAL A 280 23.91 13.90 1.40
C VAL A 280 23.80 12.54 2.08
N ARG A 281 24.93 11.89 2.36
CA ARG A 281 24.96 10.58 3.02
C ARG A 281 24.34 10.63 4.42
N LYS A 282 24.74 11.59 5.26
CA LYS A 282 24.18 11.75 6.63
C LYS A 282 22.69 12.00 6.63
N SER A 283 22.17 12.75 5.64
CA SER A 283 20.75 12.98 5.49
C SER A 283 19.96 11.70 5.23
N ILE A 284 20.61 10.69 4.64
CA ILE A 284 20.02 9.38 4.30
C ILE A 284 19.92 8.48 5.52
N ASP A 285 20.96 8.43 6.34
CA ASP A 285 20.93 7.64 7.58
C ASP A 285 19.77 8.10 8.48
N MET A 286 19.52 9.41 8.54
CA MET A 286 18.37 9.97 9.25
C MET A 286 17.03 9.66 8.57
N LEU A 287 17.01 9.58 7.24
CA LEU A 287 15.77 9.35 6.49
C LEU A 287 15.39 7.86 6.44
N SER A 288 16.37 6.95 6.38
CA SER A 288 16.09 5.51 6.48
C SER A 288 15.43 5.14 7.80
N LEU A 289 15.81 5.81 8.88
CA LEU A 289 15.15 5.71 10.18
C LEU A 289 13.77 6.38 10.22
N ARG A 290 13.51 7.38 9.34
CA ARG A 290 12.29 8.18 9.30
C ARG A 290 11.33 7.77 8.20
N PHE A 291 11.74 6.91 7.28
CA PHE A 291 10.90 6.56 6.13
C PHE A 291 9.50 6.09 6.55
N ASP A 292 9.43 5.19 7.52
CA ASP A 292 8.16 4.76 8.09
C ASP A 292 7.47 5.91 8.85
N VAL A 293 8.22 6.76 9.54
CA VAL A 293 7.69 7.93 10.26
C VAL A 293 7.16 9.01 9.29
N ASP A 294 7.86 9.27 8.19
CA ASP A 294 7.41 10.24 7.18
C ASP A 294 6.20 9.74 6.40
N HIS A 295 6.12 8.43 6.15
CA HIS A 295 4.92 7.80 5.60
C HIS A 295 3.73 7.93 6.55
N MET A 296 3.96 7.62 7.82
CA MET A 296 2.97 7.76 8.88
C MET A 296 2.53 9.22 9.04
N ARG A 297 3.48 10.16 9.00
CA ARG A 297 3.21 11.59 9.07
C ARG A 297 2.40 12.08 7.87
N PHE A 298 2.70 11.62 6.66
CA PHE A 298 1.90 11.95 5.48
C PHE A 298 0.44 11.51 5.64
N LEU A 299 0.21 10.30 6.11
CA LEU A 299 -1.14 9.78 6.39
C LEU A 299 -1.83 10.57 7.51
N TYR A 300 -1.09 10.95 8.53
CA TYR A 300 -1.60 11.71 9.68
C TYR A 300 -1.90 13.17 9.33
N GLU A 301 -1.01 13.84 8.57
CA GLU A 301 -1.19 15.23 8.14
C GLU A 301 -2.27 15.39 7.06
N SER A 302 -2.68 14.33 6.40
CA SER A 302 -3.84 14.30 5.50
C SER A 302 -5.16 14.31 6.28
N GLU A 303 -5.29 15.22 7.26
CA GLU A 303 -6.53 15.54 7.98
C GLU A 303 -7.02 14.54 9.04
N GLY A 304 -6.16 14.22 10.00
CA GLY A 304 -6.58 13.52 11.23
C GLY A 304 -7.03 12.09 11.02
N ILE A 305 -6.36 11.37 10.13
CA ILE A 305 -6.89 10.16 9.59
C ILE A 305 -5.94 8.99 9.81
N ALA A 306 -6.55 7.84 10.04
CA ALA A 306 -5.88 6.60 10.28
C ALA A 306 -4.80 6.27 9.24
N GLU A 307 -3.71 5.78 9.74
CA GLU A 307 -2.51 5.38 9.03
C GLU A 307 -2.72 4.13 8.14
N TYR A 308 -3.93 3.59 8.13
CA TYR A 308 -4.32 2.35 7.47
C TYR A 308 -5.68 2.42 6.78
#